data_aa3de4891b75842d7dffc063d1fe58e5
#
_entry.id   aa3de4891b75842d7dffc063d1fe58e5
#
_cell.length_a   1.000
_cell.length_b   1.000
_cell.length_c   1.000
_cell.angle_alpha   90.00
_cell.angle_beta   90.00
_cell.angle_gamma   90.00
#
_symmetry.space_group_name_H-M   'P 1'
#
loop_
_entity.id
_entity.type
_entity.pdbx_description
1 polymer ?
#
loop_
_entity_poly.entity_id
_entity_poly.type
_entity_poly.pdbx_seq_one_letter_code
_entity_poly.pdbx_strand_id
1 'polypeptide(L)'
;VSRHVPLSILDLVSIPEGATAADGIAASMEAARQADRLGYRRLWYAEHHNTAGLAASASSLLIGRAAAVTERIRVGAGGVMLPNHAPLMVAEQYGTLANMFGDRIDLGLGRAPGTDPMTAQALSRSSADPQSFANDIFDLQGWFGDRGTARSAPIFSAVSAGTNVPIWVLGSTVSGASIAGQLGLPFAVASHFAPEQVMEAIELYREVFNASAPTAQIGEPYVMAGFNVMMMPTEEEARRQWTTVQQMFLDVRRGRRRGLQPPVDPASVADSAFADSMLRFQAVGDPKAVVGTLEDFVGRTDVDELIVATYAYDPADRMKSFELLAENWF
;
A
#
# COMPACT_ATOMS: atom_id res chain seq x y z
N VAL A 1 -10.56 -18.46 19.51
CA VAL A 1 -9.64 -17.35 19.84
C VAL A 1 -9.45 -16.56 18.55
N SER A 2 -9.89 -15.32 18.51
CA SER A 2 -9.66 -14.45 17.36
C SER A 2 -8.15 -14.26 17.17
N ARG A 3 -7.69 -14.40 15.91
CA ARG A 3 -6.28 -14.21 15.58
C ARG A 3 -6.06 -12.76 15.19
N HIS A 4 -5.36 -12.00 16.01
CA HIS A 4 -4.89 -10.68 15.64
C HIS A 4 -3.60 -10.81 14.85
N VAL A 5 -3.69 -10.52 13.56
CA VAL A 5 -2.53 -10.48 12.67
C VAL A 5 -1.82 -9.13 12.77
N PRO A 6 -0.54 -8.99 12.38
CA PRO A 6 0.13 -7.71 12.31
C PRO A 6 -0.66 -6.68 11.50
N LEU A 7 -0.62 -5.43 11.96
CA LEU A 7 -1.19 -4.27 11.24
C LEU A 7 -0.09 -3.41 10.63
N SER A 8 -0.33 -2.99 9.40
CA SER A 8 0.49 -2.07 8.64
C SER A 8 -0.34 -0.91 8.12
N ILE A 9 0.29 0.18 7.70
CA ILE A 9 -0.36 1.38 7.19
C ILE A 9 0.04 1.61 5.74
N LEU A 10 -0.95 1.87 4.89
CA LEU A 10 -0.77 2.41 3.54
C LEU A 10 -1.04 3.91 3.55
N ASP A 11 -0.03 4.70 3.22
CA ASP A 11 -0.14 6.14 3.15
C ASP A 11 -0.14 6.64 1.69
N LEU A 12 -1.19 7.35 1.32
CA LEU A 12 -1.30 8.01 0.03
C LEU A 12 -0.93 9.49 0.09
N VAL A 13 -0.52 9.98 1.25
CA VAL A 13 -0.16 11.37 1.51
C VAL A 13 -1.25 12.33 1.05
N SER A 14 -2.38 12.24 1.73
CA SER A 14 -3.58 13.02 1.38
C SER A 14 -3.36 14.52 1.53
N ILE A 15 -3.91 15.29 0.58
CA ILE A 15 -3.92 16.76 0.59
C ILE A 15 -5.37 17.20 0.82
N PRO A 16 -5.73 17.68 2.01
CA PRO A 16 -7.04 18.27 2.27
C PRO A 16 -7.30 19.49 1.38
N GLU A 17 -8.55 19.74 1.05
CA GLU A 17 -8.95 20.96 0.34
C GLU A 17 -8.51 22.20 1.12
N GLY A 18 -7.85 23.12 0.44
CA GLY A 18 -7.26 24.32 1.06
C GLY A 18 -5.85 24.14 1.65
N ALA A 19 -5.35 22.90 1.74
CA ALA A 19 -3.98 22.60 2.14
C ALA A 19 -3.04 22.48 0.93
N THR A 20 -1.74 22.47 1.19
CA THR A 20 -0.69 22.28 0.19
C THR A 20 -0.12 20.88 0.21
N ALA A 21 0.62 20.49 -0.83
CA ALA A 21 1.37 19.23 -0.82
C ALA A 21 2.40 19.18 0.33
N ALA A 22 2.99 20.32 0.69
CA ALA A 22 3.92 20.41 1.82
C ALA A 22 3.23 20.08 3.15
N ASP A 23 1.99 20.56 3.35
CA ASP A 23 1.20 20.24 4.54
C ASP A 23 0.87 18.74 4.60
N GLY A 24 0.46 18.14 3.48
CA GLY A 24 0.19 16.70 3.37
C GLY A 24 1.43 15.85 3.68
N ILE A 25 2.60 16.23 3.15
CA ILE A 25 3.87 15.54 3.42
C ILE A 25 4.25 15.68 4.90
N ALA A 26 4.12 16.87 5.49
CA ALA A 26 4.42 17.09 6.91
C ALA A 26 3.52 16.25 7.82
N ALA A 27 2.21 16.20 7.54
CA ALA A 27 1.25 15.36 8.26
C ALA A 27 1.58 13.87 8.13
N SER A 28 2.01 13.42 6.94
CA SER A 28 2.44 12.04 6.71
C SER A 28 3.68 11.68 7.55
N MET A 29 4.65 12.57 7.66
CA MET A 29 5.84 12.32 8.50
C MET A 29 5.49 12.24 10.00
N GLU A 30 4.53 13.02 10.47
CA GLU A 30 4.05 12.89 11.85
C GLU A 30 3.28 11.58 12.06
N ALA A 31 2.46 11.19 11.10
CA ALA A 31 1.80 9.88 11.12
C ALA A 31 2.82 8.72 11.12
N ALA A 32 3.94 8.85 10.41
CA ALA A 32 5.03 7.87 10.43
C ALA A 32 5.63 7.70 11.84
N ARG A 33 5.92 8.81 12.52
CA ARG A 33 6.42 8.78 13.90
C ARG A 33 5.43 8.12 14.86
N GLN A 34 4.15 8.46 14.72
CA GLN A 34 3.11 7.87 15.54
C GLN A 34 2.97 6.37 15.28
N ALA A 35 2.94 5.93 14.03
CA ALA A 35 2.84 4.53 13.65
C ALA A 35 4.00 3.70 14.23
N ASP A 36 5.22 4.24 14.21
CA ASP A 36 6.40 3.62 14.83
C ASP A 36 6.24 3.48 16.35
N ARG A 37 5.76 4.53 17.03
CA ARG A 37 5.51 4.49 18.48
C ARG A 37 4.41 3.49 18.86
N LEU A 38 3.35 3.41 18.08
CA LEU A 38 2.20 2.56 18.32
C LEU A 38 2.44 1.07 18.01
N GLY A 39 3.54 0.72 17.34
CA GLY A 39 3.91 -0.67 17.07
C GLY A 39 3.34 -1.24 15.76
N TYR A 40 2.90 -0.41 14.84
CA TYR A 40 2.57 -0.87 13.49
C TYR A 40 3.79 -1.52 12.84
N ARG A 41 3.54 -2.59 12.08
CA ARG A 41 4.63 -3.39 11.47
C ARG A 41 5.31 -2.65 10.32
N ARG A 42 4.51 -2.03 9.43
CA ARG A 42 4.99 -1.34 8.22
C ARG A 42 4.25 -0.05 7.98
N LEU A 43 4.94 0.86 7.34
CA LEU A 43 4.36 2.03 6.69
C LEU A 43 4.79 2.02 5.22
N TRP A 44 3.83 1.85 4.32
CA TRP A 44 4.06 1.84 2.89
C TRP A 44 3.46 3.06 2.22
N TYR A 45 4.17 3.61 1.26
CA TYR A 45 3.70 4.71 0.41
C TYR A 45 3.20 4.19 -0.92
N ALA A 46 2.02 4.64 -1.34
CA ALA A 46 1.49 4.37 -2.67
C ALA A 46 2.23 5.19 -3.74
N GLU A 47 1.94 4.92 -5.02
CA GLU A 47 2.36 5.74 -6.16
C GLU A 47 1.14 6.14 -6.97
N HIS A 48 0.83 7.43 -6.99
CA HIS A 48 -0.23 8.02 -7.81
C HIS A 48 0.26 9.29 -8.48
N HIS A 49 -0.19 9.51 -9.72
CA HIS A 49 0.19 10.66 -10.53
C HIS A 49 -1.04 11.39 -11.02
N ASN A 50 -0.88 12.67 -11.38
CA ASN A 50 -1.93 13.52 -11.94
C ASN A 50 -3.19 13.61 -11.06
N THR A 51 -3.01 13.77 -9.76
CA THR A 51 -4.09 13.93 -8.77
C THR A 51 -3.85 15.16 -7.92
N ALA A 52 -4.93 15.88 -7.58
CA ALA A 52 -4.84 17.07 -6.72
C ALA A 52 -4.89 16.72 -5.22
N GLY A 53 -5.47 15.57 -4.87
CA GLY A 53 -5.72 15.19 -3.49
C GLY A 53 -4.65 14.31 -2.84
N LEU A 54 -3.60 13.92 -3.58
CA LEU A 54 -2.57 13.00 -3.09
C LEU A 54 -1.18 13.48 -3.48
N ALA A 55 -0.22 13.42 -2.55
CA ALA A 55 1.18 13.76 -2.76
C ALA A 55 2.12 12.54 -2.83
N ALA A 56 1.58 11.32 -2.79
CA ALA A 56 2.36 10.08 -2.93
C ALA A 56 2.69 9.79 -4.40
N SER A 57 3.63 10.53 -4.97
CA SER A 57 4.08 10.36 -6.36
C SER A 57 5.52 9.86 -6.44
N ALA A 58 6.43 10.41 -5.64
CA ALA A 58 7.84 10.02 -5.57
C ALA A 58 8.09 9.18 -4.30
N SER A 59 7.63 7.93 -4.31
CA SER A 59 7.59 7.08 -3.12
C SER A 59 8.96 6.88 -2.48
N SER A 60 10.04 6.72 -3.25
CA SER A 60 11.39 6.53 -2.70
C SER A 60 11.88 7.71 -1.85
N LEU A 61 11.51 8.95 -2.22
CA LEU A 61 11.85 10.14 -1.44
C LEU A 61 11.06 10.19 -0.12
N LEU A 62 9.76 9.87 -0.16
CA LEU A 62 8.91 9.78 1.03
C LEU A 62 9.39 8.69 1.98
N ILE A 63 9.74 7.51 1.45
CA ILE A 63 10.30 6.38 2.21
C ILE A 63 11.59 6.80 2.91
N GLY A 64 12.51 7.45 2.21
CA GLY A 64 13.77 7.93 2.79
C GLY A 64 13.53 8.90 3.94
N ARG A 65 12.59 9.85 3.78
CA ARG A 65 12.27 10.79 4.85
C ARG A 65 11.58 10.11 6.03
N ALA A 66 10.62 9.21 5.78
CA ALA A 66 9.93 8.49 6.84
C ALA A 66 10.88 7.56 7.61
N ALA A 67 11.75 6.85 6.92
CA ALA A 67 12.77 6.01 7.56
C ALA A 67 13.74 6.82 8.44
N ALA A 68 14.07 8.06 8.04
CA ALA A 68 14.94 8.97 8.80
C ALA A 68 14.27 9.54 10.08
N VAL A 69 12.96 9.51 10.19
CA VAL A 69 12.23 10.03 11.36
C VAL A 69 11.59 8.93 12.22
N THR A 70 11.87 7.67 11.92
CA THR A 70 11.39 6.47 12.61
C THR A 70 12.57 5.55 12.93
N GLU A 71 12.37 4.61 13.86
CA GLU A 71 13.45 3.74 14.35
C GLU A 71 13.21 2.25 14.09
N ARG A 72 11.96 1.77 14.20
CA ARG A 72 11.63 0.33 14.22
C ARG A 72 10.74 -0.11 13.09
N ILE A 73 9.76 0.71 12.73
CA ILE A 73 8.77 0.39 11.68
C ILE A 73 9.47 0.15 10.35
N ARG A 74 9.05 -0.87 9.62
CA ARG A 74 9.50 -1.07 8.24
C ARG A 74 8.87 -0.02 7.34
N VAL A 75 9.62 0.52 6.40
CA VAL A 75 9.15 1.55 5.48
C VAL A 75 9.33 1.07 4.04
N GLY A 76 8.32 1.25 3.20
CA GLY A 76 8.41 0.75 1.83
C GLY A 76 7.37 1.32 0.89
N ALA A 77 7.30 0.75 -0.30
CA ALA A 77 6.31 1.09 -1.30
C ALA A 77 5.15 0.10 -1.33
N GLY A 78 3.96 0.64 -1.43
CA GLY A 78 2.74 -0.13 -1.58
C GLY A 78 1.86 0.36 -2.73
N GLY A 79 2.43 0.44 -3.98
CA GLY A 79 3.73 -0.02 -4.48
C GLY A 79 4.35 0.93 -5.47
N VAL A 80 5.54 0.62 -5.87
CA VAL A 80 6.12 1.17 -7.11
C VAL A 80 5.38 0.58 -8.30
N MET A 81 4.82 1.43 -9.14
CA MET A 81 4.20 1.00 -10.40
C MET A 81 5.33 0.73 -11.42
N LEU A 82 5.92 -0.45 -11.35
CA LEU A 82 7.20 -0.78 -11.97
C LEU A 82 7.27 -0.41 -13.47
N PRO A 83 6.23 -0.61 -14.29
CA PRO A 83 6.28 -0.19 -15.69
C PRO A 83 6.44 1.32 -15.93
N ASN A 84 6.22 2.16 -14.91
CA ASN A 84 6.49 3.61 -15.01
C ASN A 84 7.98 3.95 -14.85
N HIS A 85 8.81 2.99 -14.50
CA HIS A 85 10.20 3.19 -14.08
C HIS A 85 11.16 2.32 -14.87
N ALA A 86 12.43 2.74 -14.94
CA ALA A 86 13.53 1.87 -15.34
C ALA A 86 13.91 0.97 -14.14
N PRO A 87 13.88 -0.38 -14.28
CA PRO A 87 14.15 -1.28 -13.17
C PRO A 87 15.50 -1.06 -12.47
N LEU A 88 16.56 -0.73 -13.22
CA LEU A 88 17.86 -0.37 -12.64
C LEU A 88 17.76 0.83 -11.68
N MET A 89 17.03 1.88 -12.07
CA MET A 89 16.83 3.05 -11.19
C MET A 89 16.10 2.68 -9.91
N VAL A 90 15.12 1.78 -9.99
CA VAL A 90 14.43 1.26 -8.79
C VAL A 90 15.40 0.47 -7.92
N ALA A 91 16.22 -0.41 -8.49
CA ALA A 91 17.24 -1.14 -7.76
C ALA A 91 18.20 -0.20 -7.02
N GLU A 92 18.69 0.83 -7.70
CA GLU A 92 19.63 1.80 -7.12
C GLU A 92 18.99 2.65 -6.01
N GLN A 93 17.73 3.10 -6.19
CA GLN A 93 17.01 3.85 -5.16
C GLN A 93 16.79 3.01 -3.90
N TYR A 94 16.28 1.79 -4.03
CA TYR A 94 15.99 0.92 -2.89
C TYR A 94 17.25 0.31 -2.27
N GLY A 95 18.26 0.02 -3.06
CA GLY A 95 19.58 -0.35 -2.58
C GLY A 95 20.22 0.78 -1.75
N THR A 96 20.12 2.03 -2.22
CA THR A 96 20.57 3.21 -1.47
C THR A 96 19.81 3.35 -0.15
N LEU A 97 18.49 3.23 -0.17
CA LEU A 97 17.67 3.26 1.05
C LEU A 97 18.07 2.17 2.05
N ALA A 98 18.31 0.95 1.57
CA ALA A 98 18.74 -0.17 2.43
C ALA A 98 20.12 0.09 3.04
N ASN A 99 21.06 0.68 2.30
CA ASN A 99 22.35 1.08 2.86
C ASN A 99 22.24 2.19 3.91
N MET A 100 21.26 3.10 3.77
CA MET A 100 21.04 4.20 4.72
C MET A 100 20.30 3.73 5.99
N PHE A 101 19.35 2.82 5.87
CA PHE A 101 18.39 2.49 6.93
C PHE A 101 18.35 1.00 7.32
N GLY A 102 19.22 0.19 6.72
CA GLY A 102 19.33 -1.24 7.03
C GLY A 102 18.12 -2.06 6.55
N ASP A 103 17.84 -3.14 7.27
CA ASP A 103 16.82 -4.14 6.95
C ASP A 103 15.36 -3.67 7.14
N ARG A 104 15.09 -2.39 7.17
CA ARG A 104 13.73 -1.84 7.35
C ARG A 104 13.03 -1.46 6.04
N ILE A 105 13.67 -1.66 4.90
CA ILE A 105 13.17 -1.20 3.61
C ILE A 105 12.46 -2.34 2.89
N ASP A 106 11.22 -2.09 2.41
CA ASP A 106 10.43 -3.01 1.60
C ASP A 106 10.19 -2.44 0.20
N LEU A 107 10.20 -3.29 -0.81
CA LEU A 107 9.85 -2.91 -2.18
C LEU A 107 8.60 -3.66 -2.64
N GLY A 108 7.44 -3.03 -2.55
CA GLY A 108 6.22 -3.52 -3.15
C GLY A 108 6.09 -3.06 -4.60
N LEU A 109 5.78 -3.97 -5.51
CA LEU A 109 5.73 -3.74 -6.95
C LEU A 109 4.34 -4.00 -7.51
N GLY A 110 3.81 -3.05 -8.27
CA GLY A 110 2.55 -3.15 -8.99
C GLY A 110 2.73 -3.01 -10.50
N ARG A 111 1.75 -3.53 -11.26
CA ARG A 111 1.69 -3.39 -12.73
C ARG A 111 0.74 -2.29 -13.20
N ALA A 112 -0.21 -1.88 -12.36
CA ALA A 112 -1.16 -0.84 -12.70
C ALA A 112 -0.44 0.50 -12.97
N PRO A 113 -1.00 1.40 -13.80
CA PRO A 113 -0.35 2.68 -14.08
C PRO A 113 -0.34 3.65 -12.89
N GLY A 114 -1.25 3.50 -11.93
CA GLY A 114 -1.45 4.49 -10.86
C GLY A 114 -1.90 5.86 -11.36
N THR A 115 -2.39 5.93 -12.61
CA THR A 115 -2.75 7.19 -13.28
C THR A 115 -3.58 6.93 -14.56
N ASP A 116 -3.94 8.01 -15.26
CA ASP A 116 -4.62 7.99 -16.55
C ASP A 116 -3.66 7.70 -17.73
N PRO A 117 -4.19 7.30 -18.92
CA PRO A 117 -3.35 6.93 -20.07
C PRO A 117 -2.44 8.04 -20.59
N MET A 118 -2.86 9.29 -20.54
CA MET A 118 -2.05 10.43 -21.01
C MET A 118 -0.86 10.67 -20.08
N THR A 119 -1.07 10.57 -18.79
CA THR A 119 0.00 10.67 -17.79
C THR A 119 0.94 9.47 -17.85
N ALA A 120 0.43 8.26 -18.09
CA ALA A 120 1.26 7.08 -18.33
C ALA A 120 2.21 7.26 -19.53
N GLN A 121 1.74 7.93 -20.60
CA GLN A 121 2.58 8.30 -21.73
C GLN A 121 3.67 9.32 -21.33
N ALA A 122 3.34 10.32 -20.52
CA ALA A 122 4.31 11.29 -20.02
C ALA A 122 5.38 10.65 -19.11
N LEU A 123 5.05 9.55 -18.44
CA LEU A 123 5.98 8.75 -17.64
C LEU A 123 6.82 7.78 -18.51
N SER A 124 6.64 7.78 -19.83
CA SER A 124 7.29 6.84 -20.75
C SER A 124 7.10 5.38 -20.35
N ARG A 125 5.89 5.05 -19.86
CA ARG A 125 5.56 3.74 -19.32
C ARG A 125 5.89 2.61 -20.30
N SER A 126 6.61 1.61 -19.82
CA SER A 126 6.92 0.39 -20.55
C SER A 126 5.74 -0.59 -20.61
N SER A 127 5.93 -1.74 -21.25
CA SER A 127 4.93 -2.80 -21.24
C SER A 127 4.60 -3.26 -19.79
N ALA A 128 3.32 -3.43 -19.51
CA ALA A 128 2.83 -3.97 -18.25
C ALA A 128 2.33 -5.42 -18.39
N ASP A 129 2.76 -6.13 -19.46
CA ASP A 129 2.41 -7.54 -19.60
C ASP A 129 3.05 -8.39 -18.49
N PRO A 130 2.45 -9.55 -18.14
CA PRO A 130 2.91 -10.38 -17.04
C PRO A 130 4.36 -10.85 -17.18
N GLN A 131 4.81 -11.15 -18.41
CA GLN A 131 6.16 -11.66 -18.63
C GLN A 131 7.22 -10.59 -18.46
N SER A 132 7.00 -9.38 -19.01
CA SER A 132 7.91 -8.24 -18.80
C SER A 132 8.03 -7.89 -17.33
N PHE A 133 6.92 -7.86 -16.60
CA PHE A 133 6.92 -7.60 -15.16
C PHE A 133 7.70 -8.67 -14.37
N ALA A 134 7.53 -9.95 -14.70
CA ALA A 134 8.28 -11.04 -14.07
C ALA A 134 9.78 -10.96 -14.38
N ASN A 135 10.16 -10.59 -15.60
CA ASN A 135 11.56 -10.41 -16.00
C ASN A 135 12.21 -9.24 -15.24
N ASP A 136 11.49 -8.13 -15.06
CA ASP A 136 11.98 -6.98 -14.30
C ASP A 136 12.20 -7.35 -12.82
N ILE A 137 11.30 -8.14 -12.22
CA ILE A 137 11.48 -8.66 -10.85
C ILE A 137 12.72 -9.57 -10.78
N PHE A 138 12.92 -10.41 -11.78
CA PHE A 138 14.08 -11.30 -11.85
C PHE A 138 15.40 -10.52 -11.87
N ASP A 139 15.45 -9.42 -12.62
CA ASP A 139 16.61 -8.54 -12.65
C ASP A 139 16.80 -7.76 -11.34
N LEU A 140 15.72 -7.25 -10.76
CA LEU A 140 15.78 -6.59 -9.44
C LEU A 140 16.39 -7.49 -8.38
N GLN A 141 15.99 -8.75 -8.32
CA GLN A 141 16.60 -9.72 -7.41
C GLN A 141 18.07 -10.01 -7.71
N GLY A 142 18.45 -9.95 -8.98
CA GLY A 142 19.85 -10.06 -9.38
C GLY A 142 20.69 -8.91 -8.81
N TRP A 143 20.20 -7.69 -8.93
CA TRP A 143 20.87 -6.51 -8.37
C TRP A 143 20.94 -6.51 -6.84
N PHE A 144 19.87 -6.91 -6.15
CA PHE A 144 19.84 -6.96 -4.68
C PHE A 144 20.63 -8.13 -4.09
N GLY A 145 20.91 -9.16 -4.88
CA GLY A 145 21.71 -10.29 -4.46
C GLY A 145 23.20 -9.98 -4.31
N ASP A 146 23.98 -10.92 -3.79
CA ASP A 146 25.40 -10.74 -3.47
C ASP A 146 26.26 -10.24 -4.63
N ARG A 147 25.93 -10.64 -5.86
CA ARG A 147 26.68 -10.24 -7.05
C ARG A 147 26.35 -8.81 -7.52
N GLY A 148 25.23 -8.25 -7.11
CA GLY A 148 24.78 -6.93 -7.53
C GLY A 148 24.58 -6.75 -9.03
N THR A 149 24.29 -7.83 -9.76
CA THR A 149 24.24 -7.84 -11.24
C THR A 149 22.88 -8.35 -11.70
N ALA A 150 22.27 -7.67 -12.68
CA ALA A 150 21.06 -8.16 -13.34
C ALA A 150 21.24 -9.60 -13.82
N ARG A 151 20.16 -10.38 -13.78
CA ARG A 151 20.21 -11.77 -14.25
C ARG A 151 20.13 -11.89 -15.77
N SER A 152 19.52 -10.89 -16.43
CA SER A 152 19.36 -10.85 -17.89
C SER A 152 20.56 -10.26 -18.62
N ALA A 153 21.40 -9.45 -17.94
CA ALA A 153 22.51 -8.73 -18.58
C ALA A 153 23.63 -8.43 -17.55
N PRO A 154 24.88 -8.25 -18.00
CA PRO A 154 26.03 -7.96 -17.13
C PRO A 154 26.04 -6.48 -16.66
N ILE A 155 24.92 -6.00 -16.12
CA ILE A 155 24.76 -4.65 -15.58
C ILE A 155 24.85 -4.71 -14.06
N PHE A 156 25.84 -4.03 -13.48
CA PHE A 156 26.15 -4.03 -12.05
C PHE A 156 25.65 -2.79 -11.34
N SER A 157 25.16 -2.94 -10.11
CA SER A 157 24.79 -1.85 -9.21
C SER A 157 25.47 -2.01 -7.87
N ALA A 158 26.46 -1.17 -7.60
CA ALA A 158 27.23 -1.21 -6.34
C ALA A 158 26.38 -0.94 -5.10
N VAL A 159 25.38 -0.05 -5.22
CA VAL A 159 24.51 0.32 -4.09
C VAL A 159 23.44 -0.72 -3.80
N SER A 160 23.16 -1.62 -4.75
CA SER A 160 22.15 -2.68 -4.59
C SER A 160 22.76 -3.99 -4.11
N ALA A 161 24.03 -4.25 -4.45
CA ALA A 161 24.71 -5.51 -4.19
C ALA A 161 24.64 -5.93 -2.72
N GLY A 162 24.14 -7.12 -2.44
CA GLY A 162 24.09 -7.70 -1.10
C GLY A 162 23.03 -7.09 -0.17
N THR A 163 22.20 -6.17 -0.65
CA THR A 163 21.17 -5.52 0.19
C THR A 163 19.97 -6.41 0.49
N ASN A 164 19.71 -7.38 -0.38
CA ASN A 164 18.61 -8.35 -0.25
C ASN A 164 17.26 -7.69 0.10
N VAL A 165 16.96 -6.53 -0.52
CA VAL A 165 15.69 -5.81 -0.29
C VAL A 165 14.50 -6.73 -0.56
N PRO A 166 13.59 -6.93 0.41
CA PRO A 166 12.41 -7.77 0.21
C PRO A 166 11.50 -7.21 -0.87
N ILE A 167 11.13 -8.06 -1.82
CA ILE A 167 10.20 -7.73 -2.91
C ILE A 167 8.84 -8.33 -2.60
N TRP A 168 7.78 -7.51 -2.75
CA TRP A 168 6.40 -7.90 -2.68
C TRP A 168 5.72 -7.68 -4.03
N VAL A 169 4.79 -8.54 -4.39
CA VAL A 169 3.92 -8.30 -5.54
C VAL A 169 2.58 -7.77 -5.06
N LEU A 170 2.18 -6.62 -5.60
CA LEU A 170 0.87 -6.02 -5.35
C LEU A 170 -0.06 -6.30 -6.52
N GLY A 171 -1.31 -6.63 -6.21
CA GLY A 171 -2.33 -6.81 -7.21
C GLY A 171 -3.72 -6.91 -6.63
N SER A 172 -4.73 -6.74 -7.47
CA SER A 172 -6.14 -6.90 -7.11
C SER A 172 -6.82 -8.01 -7.92
N THR A 173 -6.06 -8.72 -8.75
CA THR A 173 -6.58 -9.70 -9.70
C THR A 173 -5.86 -11.03 -9.57
N VAL A 174 -6.50 -12.08 -10.09
CA VAL A 174 -5.91 -13.41 -10.19
C VAL A 174 -4.59 -13.43 -10.98
N SER A 175 -4.40 -12.53 -11.94
CA SER A 175 -3.14 -12.42 -12.67
C SER A 175 -1.97 -11.98 -11.77
N GLY A 176 -2.19 -10.98 -10.88
CA GLY A 176 -1.18 -10.56 -9.92
C GLY A 176 -0.87 -11.65 -8.89
N ALA A 177 -1.90 -12.33 -8.42
CA ALA A 177 -1.79 -13.46 -7.51
C ALA A 177 -0.97 -14.62 -8.10
N SER A 178 -1.26 -14.98 -9.35
CA SER A 178 -0.53 -16.02 -10.08
C SER A 178 0.97 -15.69 -10.21
N ILE A 179 1.31 -14.43 -10.57
CA ILE A 179 2.71 -13.99 -10.66
C ILE A 179 3.40 -14.12 -9.30
N ALA A 180 2.80 -13.57 -8.24
CA ALA A 180 3.35 -13.63 -6.90
C ALA A 180 3.63 -15.07 -6.45
N GLY A 181 2.64 -15.96 -6.62
CA GLY A 181 2.73 -17.36 -6.22
C GLY A 181 3.79 -18.13 -7.01
N GLN A 182 3.79 -18.02 -8.33
CA GLN A 182 4.76 -18.72 -9.18
C GLN A 182 6.20 -18.25 -8.93
N LEU A 183 6.39 -16.99 -8.56
CA LEU A 183 7.70 -16.44 -8.21
C LEU A 183 8.13 -16.72 -6.77
N GLY A 184 7.26 -17.31 -5.93
CA GLY A 184 7.55 -17.58 -4.51
C GLY A 184 7.73 -16.29 -3.68
N LEU A 185 6.98 -15.24 -4.00
CA LEU A 185 7.04 -13.93 -3.36
C LEU A 185 5.82 -13.66 -2.48
N PRO A 186 5.94 -12.84 -1.44
CA PRO A 186 4.78 -12.40 -0.66
C PRO A 186 3.83 -11.56 -1.52
N PHE A 187 2.53 -11.71 -1.27
CA PHE A 187 1.46 -11.07 -2.03
C PHE A 187 0.68 -10.06 -1.19
N ALA A 188 0.55 -8.85 -1.70
CA ALA A 188 -0.29 -7.82 -1.11
C ALA A 188 -1.53 -7.60 -2.00
N VAL A 189 -2.69 -8.02 -1.52
CA VAL A 189 -3.94 -7.87 -2.26
C VAL A 189 -4.58 -6.51 -1.98
N ALA A 190 -4.78 -5.72 -3.04
CA ALA A 190 -5.32 -4.37 -2.98
C ALA A 190 -6.86 -4.38 -2.83
N SER A 191 -7.37 -5.07 -1.82
CA SER A 191 -8.80 -5.27 -1.57
C SER A 191 -9.54 -3.97 -1.23
N HIS A 192 -8.86 -2.99 -0.66
CA HIS A 192 -9.46 -1.74 -0.21
C HIS A 192 -10.02 -0.85 -1.33
N PHE A 193 -9.64 -1.05 -2.59
CA PHE A 193 -10.20 -0.29 -3.72
C PHE A 193 -10.66 -1.15 -4.91
N ALA A 194 -10.27 -2.43 -4.99
CA ALA A 194 -10.63 -3.35 -6.07
C ALA A 194 -11.08 -4.70 -5.48
N PRO A 195 -12.30 -4.77 -4.97
CA PRO A 195 -12.75 -5.89 -4.14
C PRO A 195 -13.26 -7.11 -4.93
N GLU A 196 -13.34 -7.05 -6.26
CA GLU A 196 -14.12 -8.03 -7.05
C GLU A 196 -13.54 -9.44 -7.02
N GLN A 197 -12.21 -9.57 -7.09
CA GLN A 197 -11.51 -10.86 -7.21
C GLN A 197 -10.69 -11.25 -5.98
N VAL A 198 -10.88 -10.59 -4.83
CA VAL A 198 -10.00 -10.73 -3.67
C VAL A 198 -9.90 -12.17 -3.17
N MET A 199 -11.03 -12.83 -2.97
CA MET A 199 -11.06 -14.19 -2.45
C MET A 199 -10.41 -15.18 -3.42
N GLU A 200 -10.78 -15.09 -4.71
CA GLU A 200 -10.22 -15.91 -5.77
C GLU A 200 -8.70 -15.68 -5.92
N ALA A 201 -8.25 -14.44 -5.81
CA ALA A 201 -6.84 -14.10 -5.88
C ALA A 201 -6.04 -14.69 -4.72
N ILE A 202 -6.55 -14.64 -3.49
CA ILE A 202 -5.91 -15.22 -2.32
C ILE A 202 -5.82 -16.75 -2.44
N GLU A 203 -6.90 -17.41 -2.86
CA GLU A 203 -6.94 -18.84 -3.07
C GLU A 203 -5.95 -19.27 -4.15
N LEU A 204 -6.00 -18.64 -5.32
CA LEU A 204 -5.08 -18.93 -6.41
C LEU A 204 -3.61 -18.70 -6.03
N TYR A 205 -3.30 -17.61 -5.32
CA TYR A 205 -1.93 -17.34 -4.86
C TYR A 205 -1.39 -18.53 -4.04
N ARG A 206 -2.17 -19.05 -3.09
CA ARG A 206 -1.78 -20.18 -2.25
C ARG A 206 -1.64 -21.47 -3.04
N GLU A 207 -2.54 -21.71 -3.98
CA GLU A 207 -2.53 -22.90 -4.84
C GLU A 207 -1.27 -22.98 -5.72
N VAL A 208 -0.88 -21.83 -6.32
CA VAL A 208 0.25 -21.78 -7.25
C VAL A 208 1.58 -21.42 -6.60
N PHE A 209 1.62 -21.24 -5.28
CA PHE A 209 2.82 -20.81 -4.58
C PHE A 209 3.96 -21.81 -4.73
N ASN A 210 5.11 -21.35 -5.19
CA ASN A 210 6.29 -22.16 -5.47
C ASN A 210 7.49 -21.73 -4.61
N ALA A 211 7.66 -22.36 -3.45
CA ALA A 211 8.81 -22.13 -2.58
C ALA A 211 10.15 -22.53 -3.20
N SER A 212 10.14 -23.29 -4.30
CA SER A 212 11.34 -23.74 -5.01
C SER A 212 11.67 -22.89 -6.23
N ALA A 213 10.91 -21.83 -6.51
CA ALA A 213 11.21 -20.93 -7.61
C ALA A 213 12.59 -20.27 -7.41
N PRO A 214 13.38 -20.04 -8.47
CA PRO A 214 14.66 -19.32 -8.35
C PRO A 214 14.53 -17.90 -7.77
N THR A 215 13.32 -17.38 -7.76
CA THR A 215 12.93 -16.07 -7.25
C THR A 215 12.35 -16.13 -5.84
N ALA A 216 12.13 -17.31 -5.27
CA ALA A 216 11.47 -17.46 -3.98
C ALA A 216 12.24 -16.76 -2.85
N GLN A 217 11.54 -15.94 -2.07
CA GLN A 217 12.10 -15.24 -0.91
C GLN A 217 11.54 -15.78 0.41
N ILE A 218 10.45 -16.54 0.35
CA ILE A 218 9.76 -17.12 1.52
C ILE A 218 9.45 -18.59 1.28
N GLY A 219 9.42 -19.37 2.36
CA GLY A 219 9.18 -20.82 2.30
C GLY A 219 7.70 -21.21 2.28
N GLU A 220 6.81 -20.30 2.67
CA GLU A 220 5.37 -20.52 2.76
C GLU A 220 4.64 -19.28 2.20
N PRO A 221 3.40 -19.45 1.70
CA PRO A 221 2.60 -18.32 1.25
C PRO A 221 2.42 -17.26 2.33
N TYR A 222 2.54 -15.99 1.99
CA TYR A 222 2.27 -14.88 2.90
C TYR A 222 1.40 -13.84 2.19
N VAL A 223 0.22 -13.59 2.75
CA VAL A 223 -0.78 -12.67 2.20
C VAL A 223 -1.00 -11.50 3.12
N MET A 224 -0.83 -10.29 2.60
CA MET A 224 -1.26 -9.06 3.24
C MET A 224 -2.47 -8.50 2.48
N ALA A 225 -3.54 -8.13 3.20
CA ALA A 225 -4.75 -7.60 2.58
C ALA A 225 -4.98 -6.14 2.95
N GLY A 226 -5.38 -5.34 1.95
CA GLY A 226 -5.73 -3.93 2.13
C GLY A 226 -7.13 -3.74 2.70
N PHE A 227 -7.30 -2.85 3.66
CA PHE A 227 -8.58 -2.51 4.27
C PHE A 227 -8.71 -0.99 4.48
N ASN A 228 -9.88 -0.43 4.16
CA ASN A 228 -10.16 0.95 4.54
C ASN A 228 -10.64 0.97 5.99
N VAL A 229 -10.05 1.80 6.83
CA VAL A 229 -10.41 1.87 8.24
C VAL A 229 -10.69 3.31 8.66
N MET A 230 -11.79 3.52 9.35
CA MET A 230 -12.09 4.74 10.08
C MET A 230 -12.64 4.37 11.45
N MET A 231 -11.79 4.37 12.47
CA MET A 231 -12.15 4.10 13.84
C MET A 231 -12.21 5.39 14.63
N MET A 232 -13.36 5.71 15.20
CA MET A 232 -13.56 6.87 16.06
C MET A 232 -14.21 6.42 17.38
N PRO A 233 -14.24 7.26 18.43
CA PRO A 233 -14.83 6.87 19.72
C PRO A 233 -16.28 6.42 19.63
N THR A 234 -17.03 6.93 18.65
CA THR A 234 -18.45 6.58 18.40
C THR A 234 -18.67 6.24 16.94
N GLU A 235 -19.70 5.41 16.69
CA GLU A 235 -20.13 5.06 15.33
C GLU A 235 -20.58 6.30 14.53
N GLU A 236 -21.28 7.23 15.18
CA GLU A 236 -21.75 8.48 14.54
C GLU A 236 -20.58 9.31 14.03
N GLU A 237 -19.55 9.49 14.85
CA GLU A 237 -18.35 10.23 14.50
C GLU A 237 -17.57 9.54 13.37
N ALA A 238 -17.39 8.23 13.44
CA ALA A 238 -16.74 7.45 12.40
C ALA A 238 -17.49 7.56 11.05
N ARG A 239 -18.80 7.43 11.05
CA ARG A 239 -19.63 7.57 9.84
C ARG A 239 -19.54 8.97 9.24
N ARG A 240 -19.49 9.99 10.09
CA ARG A 240 -19.30 11.36 9.63
C ARG A 240 -17.91 11.52 8.96
N GLN A 241 -16.84 11.05 9.60
CA GLN A 241 -15.48 11.10 9.02
C GLN A 241 -15.39 10.31 7.72
N TRP A 242 -16.09 9.18 7.63
CA TRP A 242 -16.14 8.34 6.44
C TRP A 242 -16.69 9.06 5.20
N THR A 243 -17.50 10.08 5.36
CA THR A 243 -18.03 10.88 4.24
C THR A 243 -16.92 11.55 3.43
N THR A 244 -15.76 11.84 4.00
CA THR A 244 -14.57 12.30 3.28
C THR A 244 -14.11 11.28 2.25
N VAL A 245 -14.10 9.99 2.62
CA VAL A 245 -13.71 8.88 1.72
C VAL A 245 -14.76 8.68 0.61
N GLN A 246 -16.04 8.70 0.97
CA GLN A 246 -17.14 8.60 -0.01
C GLN A 246 -17.06 9.74 -1.04
N GLN A 247 -16.86 10.98 -0.58
CA GLN A 247 -16.69 12.13 -1.47
C GLN A 247 -15.45 11.98 -2.38
N MET A 248 -14.31 11.58 -1.82
CA MET A 248 -13.09 11.33 -2.60
C MET A 248 -13.32 10.29 -3.70
N PHE A 249 -13.93 9.15 -3.37
CA PHE A 249 -14.24 8.09 -4.33
C PHE A 249 -15.17 8.60 -5.46
N LEU A 250 -16.23 9.30 -5.08
CA LEU A 250 -17.20 9.84 -6.03
C LEU A 250 -16.59 10.93 -6.92
N ASP A 251 -15.67 11.75 -6.38
CA ASP A 251 -14.95 12.75 -7.17
C ASP A 251 -14.04 12.12 -8.22
N VAL A 252 -13.29 11.10 -7.85
CA VAL A 252 -12.45 10.33 -8.81
C VAL A 252 -13.33 9.75 -9.92
N ARG A 253 -14.45 9.14 -9.58
CA ARG A 253 -15.41 8.57 -10.56
C ARG A 253 -16.03 9.61 -11.50
N ARG A 254 -16.22 10.82 -11.00
CA ARG A 254 -16.78 11.96 -11.78
C ARG A 254 -15.71 12.78 -12.49
N GLY A 255 -14.44 12.37 -12.43
CA GLY A 255 -13.31 13.08 -13.03
C GLY A 255 -13.00 14.43 -12.38
N ARG A 256 -13.43 14.63 -11.14
CA ARG A 256 -13.16 15.87 -10.39
C ARG A 256 -11.78 15.77 -9.73
N ARG A 257 -10.95 16.79 -9.96
CA ARG A 257 -9.61 16.88 -9.38
C ARG A 257 -9.61 17.95 -8.29
N ARG A 258 -9.76 17.53 -7.05
CA ARG A 258 -9.70 18.42 -5.88
C ARG A 258 -9.11 17.69 -4.67
N GLY A 259 -8.76 18.43 -3.63
CA GLY A 259 -8.30 17.89 -2.36
C GLY A 259 -9.38 17.10 -1.61
N LEU A 260 -8.99 16.44 -0.52
CA LEU A 260 -9.96 15.77 0.33
C LEU A 260 -10.96 16.79 0.87
N GLN A 261 -12.24 16.49 0.75
CA GLN A 261 -13.30 17.35 1.24
C GLN A 261 -13.56 17.16 2.74
N PRO A 262 -13.95 18.20 3.47
CA PRO A 262 -14.29 18.07 4.87
C PRO A 262 -15.46 17.10 5.08
N PRO A 263 -15.54 16.46 6.25
CA PRO A 263 -16.64 15.58 6.57
C PRO A 263 -17.96 16.36 6.66
N VAL A 264 -19.03 15.76 6.16
CA VAL A 264 -20.38 16.32 6.12
C VAL A 264 -21.37 15.39 6.82
N ASP A 265 -22.63 15.78 6.91
CA ASP A 265 -23.70 14.88 7.33
C ASP A 265 -23.77 13.68 6.36
N PRO A 266 -23.71 12.42 6.84
CA PRO A 266 -23.80 11.24 6.00
C PRO A 266 -25.03 11.22 5.07
N ALA A 267 -26.16 11.76 5.52
CA ALA A 267 -27.40 11.85 4.72
C ALA A 267 -27.28 12.81 3.52
N SER A 268 -26.30 13.71 3.55
CA SER A 268 -26.07 14.70 2.47
C SER A 268 -25.22 14.18 1.32
N VAL A 269 -24.55 13.02 1.47
CA VAL A 269 -23.70 12.45 0.40
C VAL A 269 -24.55 11.69 -0.59
N ALA A 270 -24.82 12.31 -1.73
CA ALA A 270 -25.50 11.64 -2.84
C ALA A 270 -24.66 10.45 -3.35
N ASP A 271 -25.32 9.31 -3.63
CA ASP A 271 -24.67 8.07 -4.08
C ASP A 271 -23.73 7.40 -3.04
N SER A 272 -23.88 7.71 -1.74
CA SER A 272 -23.08 7.11 -0.67
C SER A 272 -23.15 5.58 -0.66
N ALA A 273 -24.31 5.00 -0.86
CA ALA A 273 -24.50 3.55 -0.94
C ALA A 273 -23.72 2.90 -2.09
N PHE A 274 -23.60 3.59 -3.23
CA PHE A 274 -22.77 3.15 -4.34
C PHE A 274 -21.28 3.20 -3.97
N ALA A 275 -20.82 4.30 -3.36
CA ALA A 275 -19.46 4.41 -2.89
C ALA A 275 -19.11 3.28 -1.90
N ASP A 276 -19.98 3.01 -0.92
CA ASP A 276 -19.77 1.95 0.07
C ASP A 276 -19.75 0.54 -0.57
N SER A 277 -20.57 0.31 -1.60
CA SER A 277 -20.57 -0.97 -2.31
C SER A 277 -19.25 -1.25 -3.04
N MET A 278 -18.62 -0.19 -3.56
CA MET A 278 -17.33 -0.28 -4.24
C MET A 278 -16.15 -0.34 -3.26
N LEU A 279 -16.30 0.25 -2.08
CA LEU A 279 -15.32 0.26 -0.99
C LEU A 279 -15.66 -0.80 0.08
N ARG A 280 -16.22 -1.94 -0.31
CA ARG A 280 -16.82 -2.92 0.62
C ARG A 280 -15.84 -3.55 1.62
N PHE A 281 -14.52 -3.52 1.37
CA PHE A 281 -13.51 -3.87 2.36
C PHE A 281 -13.18 -2.65 3.21
N GLN A 282 -14.11 -2.33 4.09
CA GLN A 282 -14.07 -1.19 5.00
C GLN A 282 -14.50 -1.61 6.41
N ALA A 283 -13.85 -1.02 7.41
CA ALA A 283 -14.21 -1.11 8.81
C ALA A 283 -14.37 0.30 9.36
N VAL A 284 -15.61 0.73 9.52
CA VAL A 284 -16.00 2.07 9.92
C VAL A 284 -16.90 1.99 11.15
N GLY A 285 -16.52 2.62 12.25
CA GLY A 285 -17.30 2.59 13.46
C GLY A 285 -16.49 2.84 14.72
N ASP A 286 -17.11 2.50 15.85
CA ASP A 286 -16.44 2.47 17.14
C ASP A 286 -15.43 1.30 17.24
N PRO A 287 -14.59 1.24 18.27
CA PRO A 287 -13.57 0.19 18.40
C PRO A 287 -14.12 -1.23 18.32
N LYS A 288 -15.27 -1.50 18.91
CA LYS A 288 -15.87 -2.84 18.89
C LYS A 288 -16.31 -3.25 17.48
N ALA A 289 -16.95 -2.35 16.76
CA ALA A 289 -17.45 -2.61 15.41
C ALA A 289 -16.27 -2.82 14.42
N VAL A 290 -15.24 -1.98 14.51
CA VAL A 290 -14.08 -2.08 13.62
C VAL A 290 -13.28 -3.34 13.89
N VAL A 291 -12.95 -3.65 15.16
CA VAL A 291 -12.22 -4.87 15.52
C VAL A 291 -12.99 -6.10 15.06
N GLY A 292 -14.30 -6.19 15.35
CA GLY A 292 -15.13 -7.32 14.92
C GLY A 292 -15.13 -7.51 13.38
N THR A 293 -15.18 -6.42 12.61
CA THR A 293 -15.13 -6.49 11.15
C THR A 293 -13.79 -7.02 10.64
N LEU A 294 -12.68 -6.57 11.23
CA LEU A 294 -11.35 -7.03 10.84
C LEU A 294 -11.10 -8.49 11.26
N GLU A 295 -11.54 -8.89 12.46
CA GLU A 295 -11.47 -10.27 12.93
C GLU A 295 -12.26 -11.23 12.03
N ASP A 296 -13.48 -10.86 11.65
CA ASP A 296 -14.31 -11.62 10.71
C ASP A 296 -13.64 -11.79 9.35
N PHE A 297 -13.00 -10.75 8.86
CA PHE A 297 -12.28 -10.82 7.59
C PHE A 297 -11.07 -11.74 7.70
N VAL A 298 -10.23 -11.60 8.74
CA VAL A 298 -9.07 -12.48 8.99
C VAL A 298 -9.53 -13.92 9.15
N GLY A 299 -10.60 -14.16 9.91
CA GLY A 299 -11.15 -15.50 10.13
C GLY A 299 -11.63 -16.21 8.86
N ARG A 300 -12.16 -15.43 7.89
CA ARG A 300 -12.64 -15.97 6.60
C ARG A 300 -11.54 -16.17 5.56
N THR A 301 -10.51 -15.34 5.60
CA THR A 301 -9.47 -15.30 4.54
C THR A 301 -8.15 -15.92 4.97
N ASP A 302 -7.95 -16.06 6.28
CA ASP A 302 -6.68 -16.52 6.88
C ASP A 302 -5.45 -15.76 6.35
N VAL A 303 -5.61 -14.44 6.14
CA VAL A 303 -4.49 -13.56 5.75
C VAL A 303 -3.50 -13.43 6.90
N ASP A 304 -2.25 -13.17 6.56
CA ASP A 304 -1.14 -13.11 7.50
C ASP A 304 -0.89 -11.71 8.05
N GLU A 305 -1.37 -10.68 7.35
CA GLU A 305 -1.18 -9.28 7.72
C GLU A 305 -2.31 -8.42 7.12
N LEU A 306 -2.70 -7.34 7.81
CA LEU A 306 -3.59 -6.32 7.27
C LEU A 306 -2.81 -5.03 7.04
N ILE A 307 -3.04 -4.38 5.90
CA ILE A 307 -2.55 -3.04 5.63
C ILE A 307 -3.73 -2.08 5.51
N VAL A 308 -3.80 -1.08 6.40
CA VAL A 308 -4.95 -0.19 6.51
C VAL A 308 -4.69 1.14 5.84
N ALA A 309 -5.68 1.59 5.07
CA ALA A 309 -5.74 2.95 4.53
C ALA A 309 -6.78 3.75 5.32
N THR A 310 -6.37 4.89 5.86
CA THR A 310 -7.24 5.80 6.61
C THR A 310 -7.13 7.19 6.01
N TYR A 311 -8.23 7.68 5.49
CA TYR A 311 -8.33 9.03 4.93
C TYR A 311 -9.18 9.90 5.84
N ALA A 312 -8.62 10.98 6.33
CA ALA A 312 -9.34 12.00 7.08
C ALA A 312 -8.99 13.39 6.53
N TYR A 313 -9.95 14.30 6.59
CA TYR A 313 -9.73 15.70 6.21
C TYR A 313 -8.76 16.37 7.19
N ASP A 314 -9.01 16.21 8.49
CA ASP A 314 -8.09 16.66 9.53
C ASP A 314 -7.05 15.57 9.82
N PRO A 315 -5.75 15.87 9.73
CA PRO A 315 -4.70 14.94 10.12
C PRO A 315 -4.81 14.43 11.55
N ALA A 316 -5.36 15.22 12.48
CA ALA A 316 -5.56 14.81 13.86
C ALA A 316 -6.58 13.68 13.99
N ASP A 317 -7.66 13.70 13.20
CA ASP A 317 -8.65 12.62 13.16
C ASP A 317 -8.06 11.32 12.58
N ARG A 318 -7.19 11.43 11.58
CA ARG A 318 -6.43 10.29 11.05
C ARG A 318 -5.55 9.65 12.11
N MET A 319 -4.80 10.49 12.85
CA MET A 319 -3.92 10.03 13.91
C MET A 319 -4.72 9.41 15.08
N LYS A 320 -5.89 9.96 15.38
CA LYS A 320 -6.81 9.40 16.38
C LYS A 320 -7.32 8.01 15.98
N SER A 321 -7.65 7.81 14.70
CA SER A 321 -8.05 6.49 14.20
C SER A 321 -6.91 5.46 14.33
N PHE A 322 -5.66 5.83 14.03
CA PHE A 322 -4.50 4.94 14.22
C PHE A 322 -4.28 4.58 15.68
N GLU A 323 -4.42 5.54 16.58
CA GLU A 323 -4.30 5.35 18.02
C GLU A 323 -5.33 4.37 18.58
N LEU A 324 -6.61 4.62 18.28
CA LEU A 324 -7.72 3.76 18.71
C LEU A 324 -7.57 2.35 18.13
N LEU A 325 -7.17 2.22 16.86
CA LEU A 325 -6.95 0.92 16.25
C LEU A 325 -5.83 0.15 16.94
N ALA A 326 -4.70 0.79 17.21
CA ALA A 326 -3.57 0.16 17.90
C ALA A 326 -3.94 -0.27 19.33
N GLU A 327 -4.62 0.60 20.11
CA GLU A 327 -5.06 0.33 21.47
C GLU A 327 -6.03 -0.86 21.59
N ASN A 328 -6.79 -1.15 20.53
CA ASN A 328 -7.81 -2.20 20.55
C ASN A 328 -7.41 -3.46 19.78
N TRP A 329 -6.29 -3.42 19.05
CA TRP A 329 -5.82 -4.55 18.24
C TRP A 329 -4.53 -5.19 18.77
N PHE A 330 -3.59 -4.39 19.34
CA PHE A 330 -2.35 -4.88 19.94
C PHE A 330 -2.51 -5.15 21.44
#